data_e1d1f2083ffc16ddd79b92ded5726182
#
_entry.id   e1d1f2083ffc16ddd79b92ded5726182
#
_cell.length_a   1.000
_cell.length_b   1.000
_cell.length_c   1.000
_cell.angle_alpha   90.00
_cell.angle_beta   90.00
_cell.angle_gamma   90.00
#
_symmetry.space_group_name_H-M   'P 1'
#
loop_
_entity.id
_entity.type
_entity.pdbx_description
1 polymer ?
#
loop_
_entity_poly.entity_id
_entity_poly.type
_entity_poly.pdbx_seq_one_letter_code
_entity_poly.pdbx_strand_id
1 'polypeptide(L)'
;MADPGSDTLVHEVELRVREVAKVVKPRLRGWLHAVTLPLAFIGFLVMMVIAESARVRAGVAVFMVSSMLLFGVSATYHTGTWSLRMRDFWKRFDHANIFLLIAGSYTPFSLLLLEREHAIIMLSLVWGGALLGVVFKLFWIGAPRWLYVPLYILLGWAAVLYFPEFVDNSSTAVLVLMIVGGGLYTVGALVYGFKWPDPSPKWFGFHEVFHLLTIAAFVVHYVGISLLAYQNH
;
A
#
# COMPACT_ATOMS: atom_id res chain seq x y z
N MET A 1 -16.95 -47.00 -13.95
CA MET A 1 -18.27 -46.58 -13.45
C MET A 1 -17.98 -45.61 -12.31
N ALA A 2 -18.11 -44.30 -12.50
CA ALA A 2 -17.88 -43.33 -11.44
C ALA A 2 -19.05 -43.40 -10.45
N ASP A 3 -18.76 -43.43 -9.16
CA ASP A 3 -19.75 -43.48 -8.10
C ASP A 3 -20.54 -42.15 -8.08
N PRO A 4 -21.87 -42.17 -8.34
CA PRO A 4 -22.69 -40.94 -8.31
C PRO A 4 -22.72 -40.25 -6.93
N GLY A 5 -22.31 -40.95 -5.86
CA GLY A 5 -22.24 -40.43 -4.49
C GLY A 5 -21.03 -39.53 -4.26
N SER A 6 -19.92 -39.74 -4.99
CA SER A 6 -18.69 -38.95 -4.81
C SER A 6 -18.83 -37.53 -5.35
N ASP A 7 -19.54 -37.33 -6.49
CA ASP A 7 -19.75 -36.02 -7.10
C ASP A 7 -20.70 -35.14 -6.27
N THR A 8 -21.68 -35.77 -5.62
CA THR A 8 -22.63 -35.06 -4.74
C THR A 8 -21.93 -34.58 -3.46
N LEU A 9 -21.08 -35.42 -2.87
CA LEU A 9 -20.30 -35.05 -1.68
C LEU A 9 -19.28 -33.95 -1.95
N VAL A 10 -18.60 -34.00 -3.09
CA VAL A 10 -17.65 -32.95 -3.50
C VAL A 10 -18.38 -31.62 -3.68
N HIS A 11 -19.55 -31.64 -4.33
CA HIS A 11 -20.36 -30.44 -4.53
C HIS A 11 -20.88 -29.85 -3.20
N GLU A 12 -21.30 -30.69 -2.26
CA GLU A 12 -21.78 -30.26 -0.94
C GLU A 12 -20.66 -29.67 -0.09
N VAL A 13 -19.46 -30.28 -0.15
CA VAL A 13 -18.26 -29.74 0.51
C VAL A 13 -17.83 -28.41 -0.09
N GLU A 14 -17.86 -28.27 -1.43
CA GLU A 14 -17.58 -26.99 -2.09
C GLU A 14 -18.59 -25.89 -1.72
N LEU A 15 -19.87 -26.21 -1.62
CA LEU A 15 -20.90 -25.27 -1.19
C LEU A 15 -20.69 -24.84 0.26
N ARG A 16 -20.41 -25.77 1.18
CA ARG A 16 -20.11 -25.46 2.58
C ARG A 16 -18.82 -24.64 2.72
N VAL A 17 -17.76 -24.96 1.97
CA VAL A 17 -16.53 -24.17 1.95
C VAL A 17 -16.79 -22.75 1.43
N ARG A 18 -17.64 -22.59 0.41
CA ARG A 18 -18.06 -21.26 -0.10
C ARG A 18 -18.88 -20.48 0.92
N GLU A 19 -19.77 -21.14 1.67
CA GLU A 19 -20.57 -20.49 2.73
C GLU A 19 -19.69 -20.07 3.91
N VAL A 20 -18.80 -20.93 4.37
CA VAL A 20 -17.83 -20.61 5.43
C VAL A 20 -16.91 -19.47 4.98
N ALA A 21 -16.45 -19.49 3.72
CA ALA A 21 -15.63 -18.40 3.18
C ALA A 21 -16.38 -17.05 3.09
N LYS A 22 -17.71 -17.07 2.86
CA LYS A 22 -18.55 -15.87 2.92
C LYS A 22 -18.73 -15.33 4.34
N VAL A 23 -18.82 -16.21 5.32
CA VAL A 23 -18.99 -15.85 6.75
C VAL A 23 -17.72 -15.24 7.35
N VAL A 24 -16.54 -15.57 6.82
CA VAL A 24 -15.24 -15.12 7.36
C VAL A 24 -14.75 -13.80 6.77
N LYS A 25 -15.37 -13.25 5.70
CA LYS A 25 -14.94 -11.97 5.11
C LYS A 25 -15.63 -10.81 5.82
N PRO A 26 -14.90 -9.92 6.57
CA PRO A 26 -15.49 -8.75 7.20
C PRO A 26 -16.23 -7.86 6.20
N ARG A 27 -17.37 -7.29 6.62
CA ARG A 27 -18.26 -6.53 5.73
C ARG A 27 -17.64 -5.24 5.19
N LEU A 28 -16.73 -4.62 5.96
CA LEU A 28 -16.08 -3.36 5.57
C LEU A 28 -14.83 -3.56 4.70
N ARG A 29 -14.51 -4.82 4.36
CA ARG A 29 -13.34 -5.13 3.53
C ARG A 29 -13.44 -4.50 2.15
N GLY A 30 -12.44 -3.67 1.82
CA GLY A 30 -12.36 -2.93 0.56
C GLY A 30 -13.05 -1.56 0.56
N TRP A 31 -14.04 -1.34 1.41
CA TRP A 31 -14.77 -0.06 1.44
C TRP A 31 -13.92 1.12 1.88
N LEU A 32 -12.98 0.90 2.81
CA LEU A 32 -12.04 1.94 3.23
C LEU A 32 -11.24 2.49 2.05
N HIS A 33 -10.67 1.62 1.23
CA HIS A 33 -9.91 2.02 0.04
C HIS A 33 -10.82 2.58 -1.07
N ALA A 34 -12.04 2.04 -1.23
CA ALA A 34 -13.01 2.54 -2.21
C ALA A 34 -13.43 4.00 -1.93
N VAL A 35 -13.58 4.37 -0.66
CA VAL A 35 -13.89 5.76 -0.26
C VAL A 35 -12.64 6.64 -0.35
N THR A 36 -11.48 6.12 0.04
CA THR A 36 -10.23 6.89 -0.01
C THR A 36 -9.80 7.24 -1.45
N LEU A 37 -10.06 6.36 -2.41
CA LEU A 37 -9.65 6.54 -3.80
C LEU A 37 -10.11 7.89 -4.42
N PRO A 38 -11.39 8.24 -4.46
CA PRO A 38 -11.83 9.51 -5.02
C PRO A 38 -11.35 10.73 -4.20
N LEU A 39 -11.29 10.61 -2.88
CA LEU A 39 -10.80 11.70 -2.02
C LEU A 39 -9.31 11.97 -2.26
N ALA A 40 -8.50 10.92 -2.34
CA ALA A 40 -7.09 11.03 -2.66
C ALA A 40 -6.87 11.62 -4.07
N PHE A 41 -7.66 11.19 -5.06
CA PHE A 41 -7.60 11.72 -6.42
C PHE A 41 -7.84 13.24 -6.45
N ILE A 42 -8.91 13.71 -5.78
CA ILE A 42 -9.21 15.14 -5.68
C ILE A 42 -8.06 15.89 -4.99
N GLY A 43 -7.55 15.35 -3.88
CA GLY A 43 -6.41 15.94 -3.17
C GLY A 43 -5.17 16.07 -4.07
N PHE A 44 -4.85 15.04 -4.84
CA PHE A 44 -3.73 15.08 -5.79
C PHE A 44 -3.94 16.08 -6.92
N LEU A 45 -5.16 16.23 -7.45
CA LEU A 45 -5.46 17.27 -8.45
C LEU A 45 -5.19 18.66 -7.88
N VAL A 46 -5.62 18.93 -6.65
CA VAL A 46 -5.33 20.20 -5.97
C VAL A 46 -3.81 20.41 -5.83
N MET A 47 -3.08 19.38 -5.38
CA MET A 47 -1.62 19.48 -5.23
C MET A 47 -0.92 19.70 -6.58
N MET A 48 -1.36 19.06 -7.66
CA MET A 48 -0.82 19.25 -9.01
C MET A 48 -1.04 20.68 -9.55
N VAL A 49 -2.17 21.30 -9.18
CA VAL A 49 -2.45 22.71 -9.56
C VAL A 49 -1.57 23.67 -8.76
N ILE A 50 -1.38 23.41 -7.47
CA ILE A 50 -0.58 24.25 -6.57
C ILE A 50 0.92 24.11 -6.89
N ALA A 51 1.39 22.94 -7.30
CA ALA A 51 2.79 22.68 -7.58
C ALA A 51 3.28 23.54 -8.76
N GLU A 52 4.23 24.45 -8.54
CA GLU A 52 4.76 25.35 -9.58
C GLU A 52 5.94 24.71 -10.34
N SER A 53 6.85 24.03 -9.63
CA SER A 53 8.02 23.46 -10.27
C SER A 53 7.74 22.10 -10.92
N ALA A 54 8.39 21.84 -12.07
CA ALA A 54 8.31 20.54 -12.75
C ALA A 54 8.79 19.38 -11.85
N ARG A 55 9.75 19.64 -10.96
CA ARG A 55 10.30 18.67 -10.02
C ARG A 55 9.27 18.24 -8.99
N VAL A 56 8.53 19.20 -8.41
CA VAL A 56 7.42 18.93 -7.48
C VAL A 56 6.31 18.16 -8.20
N ARG A 57 5.89 18.61 -9.38
CA ARG A 57 4.85 17.92 -10.18
C ARG A 57 5.21 16.48 -10.49
N ALA A 58 6.45 16.22 -10.88
CA ALA A 58 6.91 14.87 -11.16
C ALA A 58 6.82 13.97 -9.93
N GLY A 59 7.30 14.43 -8.76
CA GLY A 59 7.21 13.68 -7.50
C GLY A 59 5.76 13.41 -7.09
N VAL A 60 4.90 14.44 -7.14
CA VAL A 60 3.47 14.34 -6.83
C VAL A 60 2.76 13.38 -7.80
N ALA A 61 3.05 13.45 -9.11
CA ALA A 61 2.43 12.57 -10.10
C ALA A 61 2.78 11.10 -9.86
N VAL A 62 4.03 10.79 -9.51
CA VAL A 62 4.46 9.42 -9.20
C VAL A 62 3.77 8.91 -7.94
N PHE A 63 3.69 9.73 -6.88
CA PHE A 63 2.97 9.36 -5.66
C PHE A 63 1.46 9.20 -5.91
N MET A 64 0.85 10.07 -6.72
CA MET A 64 -0.54 9.95 -7.16
C MET A 64 -0.79 8.61 -7.84
N VAL A 65 -0.02 8.28 -8.89
CA VAL A 65 -0.22 7.05 -9.67
C VAL A 65 -0.08 5.81 -8.78
N SER A 66 0.95 5.73 -7.95
CA SER A 66 1.16 4.59 -7.06
C SER A 66 0.04 4.45 -6.01
N SER A 67 -0.47 5.57 -5.48
CA SER A 67 -1.60 5.58 -4.54
C SER A 67 -2.91 5.17 -5.20
N MET A 68 -3.18 5.66 -6.42
CA MET A 68 -4.38 5.28 -7.18
C MET A 68 -4.37 3.79 -7.53
N LEU A 69 -3.21 3.25 -7.90
CA LEU A 69 -3.04 1.81 -8.13
C LEU A 69 -3.31 1.01 -6.86
N LEU A 70 -2.75 1.40 -5.71
CA LEU A 70 -2.99 0.70 -4.46
C LEU A 70 -4.48 0.72 -4.10
N PHE A 71 -5.08 1.91 -3.96
CA PHE A 71 -6.46 2.05 -3.50
C PHE A 71 -7.45 1.46 -4.50
N GLY A 72 -7.24 1.68 -5.81
CA GLY A 72 -8.12 1.19 -6.86
C GLY A 72 -8.10 -0.33 -6.99
N VAL A 73 -6.92 -0.93 -7.05
CA VAL A 73 -6.77 -2.39 -7.14
C VAL A 73 -7.28 -3.07 -5.86
N SER A 74 -6.97 -2.52 -4.70
CA SER A 74 -7.41 -3.07 -3.42
C SER A 74 -8.93 -2.97 -3.26
N ALA A 75 -9.54 -1.82 -3.58
CA ALA A 75 -11.00 -1.67 -3.61
C ALA A 75 -11.63 -2.70 -4.54
N THR A 76 -11.15 -2.81 -5.79
CA THR A 76 -11.66 -3.75 -6.79
C THR A 76 -11.53 -5.20 -6.32
N TYR A 77 -10.38 -5.60 -5.80
CA TYR A 77 -10.14 -6.95 -5.30
C TYR A 77 -11.08 -7.32 -4.16
N HIS A 78 -11.27 -6.38 -3.22
CA HIS A 78 -12.00 -6.67 -1.99
C HIS A 78 -13.51 -6.46 -2.08
N THR A 79 -14.02 -5.62 -2.99
CA THR A 79 -15.48 -5.40 -3.15
C THR A 79 -16.10 -6.28 -4.23
N GLY A 80 -15.33 -6.65 -5.25
CA GLY A 80 -15.81 -7.47 -6.35
C GLY A 80 -16.08 -8.93 -5.99
N THR A 81 -16.89 -9.57 -6.81
CA THR A 81 -17.12 -11.02 -6.82
C THR A 81 -16.37 -11.64 -7.99
N TRP A 82 -15.36 -12.46 -7.70
CA TRP A 82 -14.42 -12.96 -8.68
C TRP A 82 -14.46 -14.49 -8.77
N SER A 83 -14.28 -15.04 -9.98
CA SER A 83 -13.93 -16.44 -10.16
C SER A 83 -12.57 -16.73 -9.45
N LEU A 84 -12.29 -17.98 -9.13
CA LEU A 84 -11.04 -18.35 -8.44
C LEU A 84 -9.80 -17.81 -9.17
N ARG A 85 -9.74 -17.95 -10.50
CA ARG A 85 -8.63 -17.46 -11.32
C ARG A 85 -8.48 -15.92 -11.26
N MET A 86 -9.58 -15.19 -11.37
CA MET A 86 -9.58 -13.71 -11.30
C MET A 86 -9.27 -13.21 -9.89
N ARG A 87 -9.73 -13.93 -8.86
CA ARG A 87 -9.40 -13.60 -7.47
C ARG A 87 -7.89 -13.70 -7.23
N ASP A 88 -7.22 -14.74 -7.73
CA ASP A 88 -5.78 -14.90 -7.61
C ASP A 88 -5.02 -13.83 -8.41
N PHE A 89 -5.52 -13.44 -9.57
CA PHE A 89 -4.98 -12.32 -10.36
C PHE A 89 -5.03 -11.02 -9.54
N TRP A 90 -6.21 -10.60 -9.07
CA TRP A 90 -6.37 -9.38 -8.29
C TRP A 90 -5.55 -9.40 -6.98
N LYS A 91 -5.48 -10.55 -6.31
CA LYS A 91 -4.68 -10.71 -5.10
C LYS A 91 -3.19 -10.45 -5.34
N ARG A 92 -2.65 -10.87 -6.48
CA ARG A 92 -1.24 -10.61 -6.85
C ARG A 92 -1.00 -9.11 -6.97
N PHE A 93 -1.85 -8.41 -7.71
CA PHE A 93 -1.74 -6.98 -7.91
C PHE A 93 -1.96 -6.19 -6.62
N ASP A 94 -2.95 -6.54 -5.81
CA ASP A 94 -3.22 -5.92 -4.51
C ASP A 94 -1.98 -5.94 -3.61
N HIS A 95 -1.29 -7.09 -3.52
CA HIS A 95 -0.08 -7.18 -2.72
C HIS A 95 1.16 -6.56 -3.41
N ALA A 96 1.25 -6.60 -4.72
CA ALA A 96 2.36 -6.00 -5.47
C ALA A 96 2.35 -4.46 -5.36
N ASN A 97 1.16 -3.84 -5.36
CA ASN A 97 1.01 -2.39 -5.28
C ASN A 97 1.50 -1.79 -3.95
N ILE A 98 1.66 -2.59 -2.88
CA ILE A 98 2.27 -2.12 -1.63
C ILE A 98 3.72 -1.67 -1.89
N PHE A 99 4.50 -2.44 -2.67
CA PHE A 99 5.85 -2.06 -3.06
C PHE A 99 5.87 -0.76 -3.88
N LEU A 100 4.92 -0.63 -4.82
CA LEU A 100 4.80 0.59 -5.64
C LEU A 100 4.42 1.81 -4.81
N LEU A 101 3.54 1.67 -3.82
CA LEU A 101 3.18 2.77 -2.92
C LEU A 101 4.39 3.21 -2.07
N ILE A 102 5.18 2.25 -1.56
CA ILE A 102 6.39 2.57 -0.81
C ILE A 102 7.34 3.40 -1.68
N ALA A 103 7.72 2.93 -2.87
CA ALA A 103 8.62 3.66 -3.76
C ALA A 103 8.01 5.00 -4.23
N GLY A 104 6.70 5.02 -4.48
CA GLY A 104 5.97 6.22 -4.88
C GLY A 104 5.99 7.31 -3.82
N SER A 105 5.84 6.96 -2.54
CA SER A 105 5.92 7.92 -1.43
C SER A 105 7.33 8.45 -1.21
N TYR A 106 8.38 7.65 -1.47
CA TYR A 106 9.78 8.12 -1.44
C TYR A 106 10.09 9.17 -2.50
N THR A 107 9.43 9.08 -3.66
CA THR A 107 9.80 9.89 -4.82
C THR A 107 9.76 11.38 -4.54
N PRO A 108 8.65 12.00 -4.06
CA PRO A 108 8.64 13.43 -3.78
C PRO A 108 9.61 13.84 -2.66
N PHE A 109 9.70 13.06 -1.56
CA PHE A 109 10.64 13.37 -0.49
C PHE A 109 12.09 13.35 -0.97
N SER A 110 12.51 12.31 -1.70
CA SER A 110 13.87 12.22 -2.22
C SER A 110 14.19 13.31 -3.24
N LEU A 111 13.25 13.61 -4.15
CA LEU A 111 13.46 14.67 -5.14
C LEU A 111 13.59 16.05 -4.51
N LEU A 112 12.91 16.33 -3.41
CA LEU A 112 12.82 17.68 -2.84
C LEU A 112 13.78 17.94 -1.69
N LEU A 113 14.22 16.87 -0.98
CA LEU A 113 15.02 16.98 0.24
C LEU A 113 16.45 16.48 0.08
N LEU A 114 16.75 15.61 -0.89
CA LEU A 114 18.08 15.07 -1.08
C LEU A 114 18.83 15.80 -2.19
N GLU A 115 20.16 15.87 -2.06
CA GLU A 115 21.04 16.26 -3.14
C GLU A 115 20.83 15.35 -4.36
N ARG A 116 21.12 15.86 -5.54
CA ARG A 116 20.82 15.14 -6.80
C ARG A 116 21.40 13.72 -6.83
N GLU A 117 22.63 13.55 -6.40
CA GLU A 117 23.32 12.24 -6.40
C GLU A 117 22.65 11.28 -5.42
N HIS A 118 22.39 11.72 -4.18
CA HIS A 118 21.72 10.94 -3.16
C HIS A 118 20.27 10.60 -3.54
N ALA A 119 19.56 11.55 -4.16
CA ALA A 119 18.21 11.28 -4.67
C ALA A 119 18.21 10.19 -5.75
N ILE A 120 19.19 10.20 -6.68
CA ILE A 120 19.32 9.17 -7.71
C ILE A 120 19.61 7.80 -7.07
N ILE A 121 20.53 7.73 -6.11
CA ILE A 121 20.87 6.48 -5.41
C ILE A 121 19.66 5.96 -4.64
N MET A 122 19.00 6.82 -3.84
CA MET A 122 17.82 6.46 -3.07
C MET A 122 16.68 5.96 -3.97
N LEU A 123 16.36 6.70 -5.04
CA LEU A 123 15.29 6.30 -5.95
C LEU A 123 15.64 5.03 -6.72
N SER A 124 16.90 4.83 -7.12
CA SER A 124 17.34 3.60 -7.75
C SER A 124 17.18 2.39 -6.82
N LEU A 125 17.52 2.56 -5.55
CA LEU A 125 17.40 1.52 -4.52
C LEU A 125 15.92 1.18 -4.26
N VAL A 126 15.08 2.20 -4.00
CA VAL A 126 13.67 1.93 -3.62
C VAL A 126 12.83 1.47 -4.80
N TRP A 127 13.02 2.00 -6.00
CA TRP A 127 12.33 1.54 -7.20
C TRP A 127 12.85 0.18 -7.67
N GLY A 128 14.16 -0.06 -7.61
CA GLY A 128 14.75 -1.37 -7.89
C GLY A 128 14.21 -2.43 -6.93
N GLY A 129 14.23 -2.16 -5.63
CA GLY A 129 13.65 -3.04 -4.62
C GLY A 129 12.14 -3.25 -4.79
N ALA A 130 11.39 -2.18 -5.12
CA ALA A 130 9.96 -2.27 -5.38
C ALA A 130 9.65 -3.13 -6.61
N LEU A 131 10.36 -2.96 -7.73
CA LEU A 131 10.16 -3.76 -8.94
C LEU A 131 10.50 -5.24 -8.69
N LEU A 132 11.57 -5.54 -7.96
CA LEU A 132 11.88 -6.91 -7.53
C LEU A 132 10.77 -7.47 -6.65
N GLY A 133 10.23 -6.69 -5.70
CA GLY A 133 9.10 -7.06 -4.86
C GLY A 133 7.82 -7.32 -5.65
N VAL A 134 7.54 -6.50 -6.66
CA VAL A 134 6.41 -6.71 -7.59
C VAL A 134 6.58 -8.02 -8.34
N VAL A 135 7.74 -8.26 -8.96
CA VAL A 135 8.04 -9.51 -9.65
C VAL A 135 7.88 -10.70 -8.71
N PHE A 136 8.46 -10.62 -7.52
CA PHE A 136 8.32 -11.65 -6.48
C PHE A 136 6.84 -11.98 -6.17
N LYS A 137 5.98 -10.96 -5.98
CA LYS A 137 4.55 -11.18 -5.68
C LYS A 137 3.73 -11.67 -6.87
N LEU A 138 4.08 -11.29 -8.08
CA LEU A 138 3.42 -11.76 -9.29
C LEU A 138 3.69 -13.24 -9.53
N PHE A 139 4.91 -13.71 -9.30
CA PHE A 139 5.29 -15.10 -9.55
C PHE A 139 5.05 -16.02 -8.34
N TRP A 140 5.12 -15.53 -7.11
CA TRP A 140 4.94 -16.34 -5.90
C TRP A 140 3.80 -15.84 -5.01
N ILE A 141 2.55 -16.10 -5.43
CA ILE A 141 1.34 -15.70 -4.70
C ILE A 141 1.21 -16.38 -3.32
N GLY A 142 1.72 -17.59 -3.20
CA GLY A 142 1.70 -18.39 -1.97
C GLY A 142 2.82 -18.07 -0.98
N ALA A 143 3.68 -17.08 -1.26
CA ALA A 143 4.76 -16.70 -0.37
C ALA A 143 4.24 -16.45 1.07
N PRO A 144 4.90 -16.99 2.11
CA PRO A 144 4.47 -16.82 3.49
C PRO A 144 4.66 -15.38 3.97
N ARG A 145 3.80 -14.90 4.88
CA ARG A 145 3.83 -13.52 5.39
C ARG A 145 5.15 -13.16 6.07
N TRP A 146 5.73 -14.07 6.80
CA TRP A 146 7.01 -13.87 7.48
C TRP A 146 8.16 -13.53 6.52
N LEU A 147 8.01 -13.83 5.21
CA LEU A 147 9.00 -13.50 4.20
C LEU A 147 8.75 -12.11 3.58
N TYR A 148 7.53 -11.83 3.12
CA TYR A 148 7.30 -10.58 2.37
C TYR A 148 6.95 -9.37 3.24
N VAL A 149 6.44 -9.55 4.46
CA VAL A 149 6.20 -8.42 5.38
C VAL A 149 7.50 -7.75 5.80
N PRO A 150 8.57 -8.48 6.18
CA PRO A 150 9.88 -7.86 6.39
C PRO A 150 10.43 -7.13 5.17
N LEU A 151 10.17 -7.61 3.93
CA LEU A 151 10.62 -6.91 2.72
C LEU A 151 9.93 -5.54 2.57
N TYR A 152 8.63 -5.42 2.89
CA TYR A 152 7.94 -4.12 2.94
C TYR A 152 8.58 -3.18 3.97
N ILE A 153 8.87 -3.69 5.17
CA ILE A 153 9.48 -2.91 6.26
C ILE A 153 10.90 -2.47 5.85
N LEU A 154 11.73 -3.38 5.35
CA LEU A 154 13.10 -3.06 4.92
C LEU A 154 13.11 -1.96 3.85
N LEU A 155 12.24 -2.08 2.84
CA LEU A 155 12.14 -1.07 1.80
C LEU A 155 11.60 0.26 2.37
N GLY A 156 10.63 0.19 3.28
CA GLY A 156 10.05 1.37 3.95
C GLY A 156 11.03 2.10 4.87
N TRP A 157 12.09 1.44 5.37
CA TRP A 157 13.12 2.05 6.22
C TRP A 157 14.37 2.50 5.47
N ALA A 158 14.38 2.46 4.14
CA ALA A 158 15.51 2.92 3.34
C ALA A 158 15.91 4.40 3.62
N ALA A 159 14.95 5.23 4.09
CA ALA A 159 15.21 6.62 4.49
C ALA A 159 16.32 6.76 5.56
N VAL A 160 16.56 5.73 6.36
CA VAL A 160 17.60 5.74 7.38
C VAL A 160 19.00 5.95 6.77
N LEU A 161 19.22 5.54 5.51
CA LEU A 161 20.51 5.70 4.82
C LEU A 161 20.91 7.18 4.63
N TYR A 162 19.93 8.08 4.47
CA TYR A 162 20.14 9.51 4.29
C TYR A 162 19.38 10.33 5.34
N PHE A 163 19.16 9.75 6.52
CA PHE A 163 18.39 10.40 7.57
C PHE A 163 18.94 11.77 8.01
N PRO A 164 20.26 11.97 8.17
CA PRO A 164 20.80 13.29 8.48
C PRO A 164 20.42 14.35 7.43
N GLU A 165 20.50 14.02 6.15
CA GLU A 165 20.16 14.94 5.07
C GLU A 165 18.66 15.30 5.04
N PHE A 166 17.78 14.33 5.34
CA PHE A 166 16.36 14.61 5.55
C PHE A 166 16.11 15.55 6.74
N VAL A 167 16.89 15.40 7.83
CA VAL A 167 16.81 16.30 9.00
C VAL A 167 17.25 17.71 8.63
N ASP A 168 18.38 17.84 7.93
CA ASP A 168 18.99 19.15 7.61
C ASP A 168 18.16 19.94 6.59
N ASN A 169 17.50 19.25 5.64
CA ASN A 169 16.80 19.88 4.52
C ASN A 169 15.28 19.96 4.70
N SER A 170 14.71 19.43 5.79
CA SER A 170 13.27 19.52 6.05
C SER A 170 12.92 20.40 7.23
N SER A 171 11.72 20.99 7.20
CA SER A 171 11.16 21.57 8.42
C SER A 171 10.84 20.48 9.44
N THR A 172 10.86 20.84 10.72
CA THR A 172 10.47 19.93 11.81
C THR A 172 9.10 19.28 11.57
N ALA A 173 8.15 20.04 11.02
CA ALA A 173 6.81 19.53 10.71
C ALA A 173 6.86 18.42 9.64
N VAL A 174 7.59 18.63 8.55
CA VAL A 174 7.76 17.63 7.49
C VAL A 174 8.48 16.39 8.00
N LEU A 175 9.55 16.56 8.77
CA LEU A 175 10.30 15.46 9.36
C LEU A 175 9.42 14.60 10.29
N VAL A 176 8.64 15.24 11.17
CA VAL A 176 7.71 14.53 12.07
C VAL A 176 6.67 13.76 11.24
N LEU A 177 6.11 14.36 10.18
CA LEU A 177 5.14 13.68 9.31
C LEU A 177 5.77 12.49 8.57
N MET A 178 7.03 12.59 8.11
CA MET A 178 7.75 11.46 7.51
C MET A 178 7.89 10.30 8.50
N ILE A 179 8.35 10.59 9.73
CA ILE A 179 8.58 9.58 10.77
C ILE A 179 7.24 8.94 11.21
N VAL A 180 6.23 9.75 11.46
CA VAL A 180 4.88 9.27 11.87
C VAL A 180 4.27 8.40 10.77
N GLY A 181 4.34 8.83 9.51
CA GLY A 181 3.83 8.06 8.37
C GLY A 181 4.56 6.72 8.21
N GLY A 182 5.89 6.71 8.28
CA GLY A 182 6.70 5.49 8.26
C GLY A 182 6.38 4.56 9.43
N GLY A 183 6.19 5.12 10.63
CA GLY A 183 5.75 4.39 11.82
C GLY A 183 4.38 3.73 11.65
N LEU A 184 3.39 4.46 11.10
CA LEU A 184 2.04 3.95 10.82
C LEU A 184 2.07 2.82 9.79
N TYR A 185 2.87 2.91 8.71
CA TYR A 185 3.07 1.82 7.76
C TYR A 185 3.69 0.60 8.42
N THR A 186 4.69 0.81 9.30
CA THR A 186 5.35 -0.28 10.02
C THR A 186 4.37 -0.99 10.95
N VAL A 187 3.61 -0.25 11.75
CA VAL A 187 2.57 -0.82 12.62
C VAL A 187 1.53 -1.57 11.80
N GLY A 188 1.10 -1.00 10.67
CA GLY A 188 0.19 -1.67 9.73
C GLY A 188 0.75 -2.99 9.20
N ALA A 189 2.02 -3.01 8.79
CA ALA A 189 2.69 -4.21 8.33
C ALA A 189 2.77 -5.30 9.42
N LEU A 190 3.04 -4.91 10.67
CA LEU A 190 3.06 -5.82 11.82
C LEU A 190 1.67 -6.38 12.12
N VAL A 191 0.62 -5.52 12.14
CA VAL A 191 -0.79 -5.96 12.29
C VAL A 191 -1.14 -6.98 11.21
N TYR A 192 -0.78 -6.72 9.97
CA TYR A 192 -1.03 -7.65 8.86
C TYR A 192 -0.24 -8.96 9.00
N GLY A 193 1.02 -8.87 9.42
CA GLY A 193 1.91 -10.03 9.63
C GLY A 193 1.41 -10.96 10.72
N PHE A 194 1.13 -10.42 11.90
CA PHE A 194 0.69 -11.15 13.09
C PHE A 194 -0.81 -11.46 13.12
N LYS A 195 -1.63 -10.84 12.23
CA LYS A 195 -3.09 -10.93 12.22
C LYS A 195 -3.73 -10.46 13.52
N TRP A 196 -3.15 -9.47 14.17
CA TRP A 196 -3.59 -8.92 15.45
C TRP A 196 -3.31 -7.41 15.52
N PRO A 197 -4.24 -6.60 16.09
CA PRO A 197 -5.51 -6.99 16.70
C PRO A 197 -6.59 -7.34 15.65
N ASP A 198 -7.56 -8.17 16.06
CA ASP A 198 -8.73 -8.56 15.26
C ASP A 198 -10.02 -8.17 16.01
N PRO A 199 -10.33 -6.86 16.11
CA PRO A 199 -11.31 -6.33 17.04
C PRO A 199 -12.75 -6.78 16.76
N SER A 200 -13.09 -7.01 15.50
CA SER A 200 -14.42 -7.48 15.09
C SER A 200 -14.32 -8.32 13.82
N PRO A 201 -14.04 -9.63 13.92
CA PRO A 201 -13.83 -10.50 12.76
C PRO A 201 -14.96 -10.46 11.73
N LYS A 202 -16.18 -10.12 12.15
CA LYS A 202 -17.38 -10.05 11.30
C LYS A 202 -17.50 -8.72 10.52
N TRP A 203 -17.02 -7.61 11.08
CA TRP A 203 -17.18 -6.26 10.52
C TRP A 203 -15.86 -5.60 10.18
N PHE A 204 -14.92 -5.63 11.11
CA PHE A 204 -13.66 -4.88 11.10
C PHE A 204 -12.55 -5.72 11.74
N GLY A 205 -11.88 -6.55 10.96
CA GLY A 205 -10.82 -7.45 11.42
C GLY A 205 -9.42 -6.83 11.27
N PHE A 206 -8.38 -7.62 11.55
CA PHE A 206 -6.97 -7.20 11.44
C PHE A 206 -6.61 -6.62 10.06
N HIS A 207 -7.25 -7.11 9.00
CA HIS A 207 -6.99 -6.65 7.64
C HIS A 207 -7.54 -5.23 7.40
N GLU A 208 -8.70 -4.94 7.95
CA GLU A 208 -9.30 -3.61 7.93
C GLU A 208 -8.50 -2.63 8.80
N VAL A 209 -7.94 -3.09 9.94
CA VAL A 209 -7.00 -2.30 10.75
C VAL A 209 -5.75 -1.96 9.94
N PHE A 210 -5.19 -2.93 9.22
CA PHE A 210 -4.07 -2.69 8.31
C PHE A 210 -4.40 -1.65 7.22
N HIS A 211 -5.58 -1.76 6.57
CA HIS A 211 -6.02 -0.76 5.59
C HIS A 211 -6.17 0.64 6.19
N LEU A 212 -6.75 0.74 7.39
CA LEU A 212 -6.90 2.02 8.09
C LEU A 212 -5.54 2.66 8.41
N LEU A 213 -4.58 1.88 8.90
CA LEU A 213 -3.22 2.34 9.16
C LEU A 213 -2.49 2.75 7.89
N THR A 214 -2.71 2.03 6.78
CA THR A 214 -2.18 2.40 5.46
C THR A 214 -2.75 3.74 4.98
N ILE A 215 -4.06 3.97 5.15
CA ILE A 215 -4.70 5.25 4.81
C ILE A 215 -4.19 6.37 5.71
N ALA A 216 -4.09 6.15 7.01
CA ALA A 216 -3.57 7.14 7.94
C ALA A 216 -2.12 7.53 7.59
N ALA A 217 -1.25 6.56 7.31
CA ALA A 217 0.11 6.78 6.86
C ALA A 217 0.17 7.57 5.54
N PHE A 218 -0.68 7.17 4.56
CA PHE A 218 -0.82 7.88 3.29
C PHE A 218 -1.21 9.35 3.51
N VAL A 219 -2.23 9.63 4.34
CA VAL A 219 -2.67 11.00 4.63
C VAL A 219 -1.57 11.82 5.28
N VAL A 220 -0.85 11.25 6.24
CA VAL A 220 0.27 11.90 6.92
C VAL A 220 1.39 12.24 5.92
N HIS A 221 1.77 11.31 5.05
CA HIS A 221 2.76 11.58 4.00
C HIS A 221 2.23 12.58 2.96
N TYR A 222 0.95 12.49 2.57
CA TYR A 222 0.33 13.46 1.67
C TYR A 222 0.41 14.89 2.23
N VAL A 223 0.12 15.08 3.52
CA VAL A 223 0.26 16.39 4.19
C VAL A 223 1.71 16.86 4.20
N GLY A 224 2.67 15.98 4.52
CA GLY A 224 4.11 16.30 4.49
C GLY A 224 4.58 16.74 3.11
N ILE A 225 4.17 16.03 2.05
CA ILE A 225 4.49 16.37 0.67
C ILE A 225 3.80 17.68 0.23
N SER A 226 2.57 17.93 0.69
CA SER A 226 1.86 19.18 0.43
C SER A 226 2.59 20.38 1.02
N LEU A 227 3.10 20.26 2.26
CA LEU A 227 3.90 21.30 2.89
C LEU A 227 5.19 21.56 2.12
N LEU A 228 5.88 20.50 1.65
CA LEU A 228 7.07 20.64 0.80
C LEU A 228 6.76 21.30 -0.54
N ALA A 229 5.65 20.92 -1.17
CA ALA A 229 5.21 21.52 -2.42
C ALA A 229 4.96 23.02 -2.25
N TYR A 230 4.39 23.43 -1.11
CA TYR A 230 4.16 24.83 -0.75
C TYR A 230 5.44 25.61 -0.44
N GLN A 231 6.45 24.98 0.15
CA GLN A 231 7.74 25.61 0.49
C GLN A 231 8.67 25.76 -0.71
N ASN A 232 8.41 25.04 -1.80
CA ASN A 232 9.20 25.09 -3.04
C ASN A 232 8.48 25.89 -4.17
N HIS A 233 7.68 26.88 -3.76
CA HIS A 233 7.13 27.91 -4.64
C HIS A 233 8.22 28.89 -5.08
#